data_63f5701a205519dbd76bde613eea1fa5
#
_entry.id   63f5701a205519dbd76bde613eea1fa5
#
_cell.length_a   1.000
_cell.length_b   1.000
_cell.length_c   1.000
_cell.angle_alpha   90.00
_cell.angle_beta   90.00
_cell.angle_gamma   90.00
#
_symmetry.space_group_name_H-M   'P 1'
#
loop_
_entity.id
_entity.type
_entity.pdbx_description
1 polymer ?
#
loop_
_entity_poly.entity_id
_entity_poly.type
_entity_poly.pdbx_seq_one_letter_code
_entity_poly.pdbx_strand_id
1 'polypeptide(L)'
;DELKEEHVRVLSGPFLSDRSKPELKNLTPSCPGILMKHGIQTAIITDHPVIPLQYLTLAAGLAVREGADYDAALKAITIEPARICGIEKQVGSIEKGKDADLVVFEQDPLLLSAKPTMVFVNGIRRV
;
A
#
# COMPACT_ATOMS: atom_id res chain seq x y z
N ASP A 1 -10.12 -18.25 -7.26
CA ASP A 1 -9.20 -19.35 -7.51
C ASP A 1 -8.32 -19.11 -8.73
N GLU A 2 -8.87 -18.70 -9.88
CA GLU A 2 -8.09 -18.42 -11.10
C GLU A 2 -6.88 -17.49 -10.88
N LEU A 3 -7.06 -16.36 -10.21
CA LEU A 3 -5.95 -15.41 -9.93
C LEU A 3 -4.80 -16.05 -9.16
N LYS A 4 -5.11 -16.98 -8.25
CA LYS A 4 -4.12 -17.68 -7.45
C LYS A 4 -3.38 -18.74 -8.27
N GLU A 5 -4.11 -19.50 -9.08
CA GLU A 5 -3.56 -20.54 -9.94
C GLU A 5 -2.62 -19.96 -11.00
N GLU A 6 -2.96 -18.80 -11.54
CA GLU A 6 -2.16 -18.07 -12.54
C GLU A 6 -1.04 -17.22 -11.92
N HIS A 7 -0.84 -17.28 -10.59
CA HIS A 7 0.16 -16.48 -9.88
C HIS A 7 0.10 -14.97 -10.17
N VAL A 8 -1.12 -14.46 -10.36
CA VAL A 8 -1.34 -13.05 -10.70
C VAL A 8 -0.96 -12.14 -9.52
N ARG A 9 -0.28 -11.05 -9.83
CA ARG A 9 0.02 -9.97 -8.89
C ARG A 9 -0.96 -8.83 -9.12
N VAL A 10 -1.52 -8.28 -8.05
CA VAL A 10 -2.60 -7.30 -8.15
C VAL A 10 -2.19 -5.95 -7.59
N LEU A 11 -2.46 -4.89 -8.34
CA LEU A 11 -2.45 -3.51 -7.87
C LEU A 11 -3.90 -3.11 -7.57
N SER A 12 -4.24 -2.90 -6.32
CA SER A 12 -5.61 -2.63 -5.85
C SER A 12 -5.78 -1.17 -5.44
N GLY A 13 -6.66 -0.46 -6.10
CA GLY A 13 -6.95 0.97 -5.93
C GLY A 13 -7.36 1.63 -7.25
N PRO A 14 -7.63 2.94 -7.23
CA PRO A 14 -7.74 3.84 -6.08
C PRO A 14 -9.09 3.70 -5.35
N PHE A 15 -9.13 3.80 -4.00
CA PHE A 15 -10.38 3.60 -3.24
C PHE A 15 -11.15 4.90 -2.96
N LEU A 16 -10.48 6.04 -3.08
CA LEU A 16 -11.01 7.36 -2.75
C LEU A 16 -11.59 8.09 -3.97
N SER A 17 -11.65 7.41 -5.12
CA SER A 17 -12.25 7.96 -6.33
C SER A 17 -13.77 7.72 -6.37
N ASP A 18 -14.45 8.45 -7.23
CA ASP A 18 -15.85 8.23 -7.53
C ASP A 18 -16.06 6.94 -8.35
N ARG A 19 -17.31 6.56 -8.54
CA ARG A 19 -17.73 5.41 -9.36
C ARG A 19 -18.29 5.87 -10.70
N SER A 20 -17.65 6.84 -11.33
CA SER A 20 -18.08 7.48 -12.56
C SER A 20 -18.05 6.57 -13.79
N LYS A 21 -17.30 5.46 -13.70
CA LYS A 21 -17.17 4.49 -14.80
C LYS A 21 -17.84 3.16 -14.44
N PRO A 22 -18.45 2.46 -15.41
CA PRO A 22 -19.12 1.17 -15.17
C PRO A 22 -18.21 0.13 -14.50
N GLU A 23 -16.93 0.07 -14.84
CA GLU A 23 -15.94 -0.84 -14.26
C GLU A 23 -15.68 -0.56 -12.77
N LEU A 24 -15.91 0.65 -12.30
CA LEU A 24 -15.73 1.06 -10.90
C LEU A 24 -16.98 0.85 -10.03
N LYS A 25 -18.08 0.32 -10.59
CA LYS A 25 -19.34 0.13 -9.84
C LYS A 25 -19.19 -0.64 -8.53
N ASN A 26 -18.26 -1.60 -8.50
CA ASN A 26 -17.97 -2.45 -7.34
C ASN A 26 -16.72 -2.03 -6.57
N LEU A 27 -16.21 -0.82 -6.82
CA LEU A 27 -15.04 -0.29 -6.12
C LEU A 27 -15.29 -0.29 -4.61
N THR A 28 -14.41 -0.94 -3.86
CA THR A 28 -14.51 -1.05 -2.40
C THR A 28 -13.13 -1.18 -1.77
N PRO A 29 -12.87 -0.51 -0.63
CA PRO A 29 -11.63 -0.67 0.12
C PRO A 29 -11.48 -2.04 0.80
N SER A 30 -12.51 -2.90 0.80
CA SER A 30 -12.39 -4.29 1.26
C SER A 30 -11.67 -5.21 0.26
N CYS A 31 -11.55 -4.80 -1.00
CA CYS A 31 -10.95 -5.62 -2.07
C CYS A 31 -9.54 -6.12 -1.74
N PRO A 32 -8.56 -5.29 -1.32
CA PRO A 32 -7.22 -5.78 -1.02
C PRO A 32 -7.20 -6.80 0.12
N GLY A 33 -8.02 -6.61 1.18
CA GLY A 33 -8.13 -7.57 2.28
C GLY A 33 -8.64 -8.94 1.82
N ILE A 34 -9.61 -8.96 0.92
CA ILE A 34 -10.12 -10.20 0.31
C ILE A 34 -9.01 -10.89 -0.49
N LEU A 35 -8.30 -10.17 -1.36
CA LEU A 35 -7.23 -10.71 -2.18
C LEU A 35 -6.10 -11.31 -1.31
N MET A 36 -5.64 -10.56 -0.31
CA MET A 36 -4.58 -11.00 0.62
C MET A 36 -5.00 -12.24 1.40
N LYS A 37 -6.25 -12.31 1.89
CA LYS A 37 -6.80 -13.46 2.60
C LYS A 37 -6.80 -14.72 1.74
N HIS A 38 -6.94 -14.59 0.43
CA HIS A 38 -6.83 -15.69 -0.53
C HIS A 38 -5.39 -15.98 -0.98
N GLY A 39 -4.38 -15.30 -0.40
CA GLY A 39 -2.97 -15.50 -0.70
C GLY A 39 -2.51 -14.92 -2.03
N ILE A 40 -3.25 -13.93 -2.56
CA ILE A 40 -2.89 -13.22 -3.78
C ILE A 40 -1.95 -12.07 -3.41
N GLN A 41 -0.79 -12.02 -4.07
CA GLN A 41 0.17 -10.93 -3.87
C GLN A 41 -0.45 -9.61 -4.31
N THR A 42 -0.64 -8.69 -3.34
CA THR A 42 -1.41 -7.48 -3.56
C THR A 42 -0.63 -6.26 -3.08
N ALA A 43 -0.56 -5.23 -3.92
CA ALA A 43 -0.15 -3.88 -3.52
C ALA A 43 -1.36 -2.94 -3.55
N ILE A 44 -1.41 -2.01 -2.58
CA ILE A 44 -2.39 -0.94 -2.55
C ILE A 44 -1.81 0.26 -3.28
N ILE A 45 -2.60 0.88 -4.16
CA ILE A 45 -2.19 2.03 -4.96
C ILE A 45 -3.19 3.19 -4.86
N THR A 46 -2.70 4.39 -5.13
CA THR A 46 -3.52 5.60 -5.26
C THR A 46 -3.82 5.95 -6.71
N ASP A 47 -3.14 5.28 -7.66
CA ASP A 47 -3.21 5.62 -9.09
C ASP A 47 -2.93 7.11 -9.33
N HIS A 48 -1.87 7.62 -8.63
CA HIS A 48 -1.49 9.04 -8.76
C HIS A 48 -1.38 9.45 -10.24
N PRO A 49 -1.97 10.57 -10.64
CA PRO A 49 -2.53 11.67 -9.82
C PRO A 49 -4.03 11.58 -9.53
N VAL A 50 -4.70 10.44 -9.82
CA VAL A 50 -6.14 10.27 -9.52
C VAL A 50 -6.41 10.55 -8.05
N ILE A 51 -5.66 9.89 -7.17
CA ILE A 51 -5.57 10.25 -5.74
C ILE A 51 -4.12 10.65 -5.45
N PRO A 52 -3.87 11.78 -4.81
CA PRO A 52 -2.51 12.19 -4.47
C PRO A 52 -1.77 11.13 -3.64
N LEU A 53 -0.49 10.89 -3.96
CA LEU A 53 0.32 9.83 -3.35
C LEU A 53 0.40 9.92 -1.82
N GLN A 54 0.33 11.12 -1.27
CA GLN A 54 0.31 11.35 0.19
C GLN A 54 -0.82 10.65 0.94
N TYR A 55 -1.86 10.20 0.24
CA TYR A 55 -2.99 9.45 0.81
C TYR A 55 -2.83 7.93 0.72
N LEU A 56 -1.62 7.44 0.39
CA LEU A 56 -1.38 6.00 0.30
C LEU A 56 -1.58 5.29 1.66
N THR A 57 -1.11 5.89 2.76
CA THR A 57 -1.32 5.36 4.11
C THR A 57 -2.79 5.36 4.51
N LEU A 58 -3.54 6.40 4.11
CA LEU A 58 -4.99 6.45 4.29
C LEU A 58 -5.70 5.32 3.53
N ALA A 59 -5.30 5.04 2.29
CA ALA A 59 -5.87 3.94 1.51
C ALA A 59 -5.66 2.59 2.21
N ALA A 60 -4.45 2.35 2.76
CA ALA A 60 -4.16 1.15 3.55
C ALA A 60 -4.99 1.10 4.84
N GLY A 61 -5.13 2.23 5.55
CA GLY A 61 -5.97 2.34 6.75
C GLY A 61 -7.45 2.04 6.47
N LEU A 62 -7.96 2.47 5.32
CA LEU A 62 -9.32 2.12 4.89
C LEU A 62 -9.46 0.62 4.65
N ALA A 63 -8.48 -0.03 4.04
CA ALA A 63 -8.49 -1.48 3.85
C ALA A 63 -8.52 -2.23 5.20
N VAL A 64 -7.74 -1.77 6.19
CA VAL A 64 -7.75 -2.34 7.55
C VAL A 64 -9.12 -2.14 8.22
N ARG A 65 -9.72 -0.96 8.11
CA ARG A 65 -11.07 -0.69 8.63
C ARG A 65 -12.11 -1.63 8.03
N GLU A 66 -11.95 -2.01 6.78
CA GLU A 66 -12.83 -2.95 6.07
C GLU A 66 -12.41 -4.42 6.22
N GLY A 67 -11.52 -4.72 7.17
CA GLY A 67 -11.19 -6.08 7.60
C GLY A 67 -9.93 -6.70 7.01
N ALA A 68 -9.08 -5.93 6.35
CA ALA A 68 -7.74 -6.40 6.01
C ALA A 68 -6.88 -6.56 7.27
N ASP A 69 -5.98 -7.54 7.26
CA ASP A 69 -4.96 -7.68 8.30
C ASP A 69 -4.04 -6.46 8.29
N TYR A 70 -3.72 -5.93 9.47
CA TYR A 70 -2.92 -4.72 9.63
C TYR A 70 -1.53 -4.85 9.01
N ASP A 71 -0.81 -5.92 9.35
CA ASP A 71 0.56 -6.15 8.87
C ASP A 71 0.56 -6.40 7.36
N ALA A 72 -0.43 -7.11 6.84
CA ALA A 72 -0.60 -7.32 5.41
C ALA A 72 -0.86 -6.00 4.67
N ALA A 73 -1.71 -5.12 5.21
CA ALA A 73 -1.99 -3.80 4.62
C ALA A 73 -0.75 -2.89 4.63
N LEU A 74 0.04 -2.91 5.71
CA LEU A 74 1.30 -2.17 5.79
C LEU A 74 2.33 -2.70 4.79
N LYS A 75 2.45 -4.02 4.65
CA LYS A 75 3.30 -4.66 3.63
C LYS A 75 2.84 -4.33 2.22
N ALA A 76 1.54 -4.20 1.99
CA ALA A 76 0.95 -3.89 0.68
C ALA A 76 1.25 -2.47 0.18
N ILE A 77 1.76 -1.58 1.04
CA ILE A 77 2.24 -0.23 0.65
C ILE A 77 3.77 -0.09 0.79
N THR A 78 4.49 -1.16 1.13
CA THR A 78 5.93 -1.15 1.35
C THR A 78 6.63 -2.27 0.56
N ILE A 79 6.77 -3.45 1.15
CA ILE A 79 7.56 -4.54 0.55
C ILE A 79 6.84 -5.25 -0.59
N GLU A 80 5.50 -5.38 -0.56
CA GLU A 80 4.80 -6.07 -1.64
C GLU A 80 4.87 -5.32 -2.99
N PRO A 81 4.66 -3.98 -3.07
CA PRO A 81 4.92 -3.26 -4.31
C PRO A 81 6.38 -3.37 -4.76
N ALA A 82 7.35 -3.36 -3.83
CA ALA A 82 8.76 -3.56 -4.19
C ALA A 82 9.00 -4.93 -4.84
N ARG A 83 8.38 -6.01 -4.30
CA ARG A 83 8.43 -7.35 -4.87
C ARG A 83 7.76 -7.43 -6.24
N ILE A 84 6.62 -6.76 -6.41
CA ILE A 84 5.91 -6.71 -7.69
C ILE A 84 6.78 -6.04 -8.77
N CYS A 85 7.50 -4.98 -8.39
CA CYS A 85 8.40 -4.25 -9.28
C CYS A 85 9.80 -4.91 -9.42
N GLY A 86 10.13 -5.95 -8.65
CA GLY A 86 11.43 -6.62 -8.67
C GLY A 86 12.58 -5.82 -8.05
N ILE A 87 12.27 -4.88 -7.15
CA ILE A 87 13.24 -4.01 -6.47
C ILE A 87 13.32 -4.24 -4.95
N GLU A 88 12.76 -5.34 -4.47
CA GLU A 88 12.70 -5.69 -3.05
C GLU A 88 14.07 -5.87 -2.37
N LYS A 89 15.12 -6.05 -3.16
CA LYS A 89 16.51 -6.10 -2.65
C LYS A 89 17.06 -4.72 -2.29
N GLN A 90 16.45 -3.66 -2.83
CA GLN A 90 16.90 -2.27 -2.65
C GLN A 90 16.02 -1.50 -1.66
N VAL A 91 14.69 -1.72 -1.70
CA VAL A 91 13.71 -0.93 -0.94
C VAL A 91 12.58 -1.81 -0.38
N GLY A 92 11.65 -1.19 0.36
CA GLY A 92 10.40 -1.80 0.81
C GLY A 92 10.46 -2.43 2.20
N SER A 93 11.64 -2.56 2.81
CA SER A 93 11.80 -3.03 4.19
C SER A 93 13.04 -2.42 4.85
N ILE A 94 13.06 -2.40 6.18
CA ILE A 94 14.20 -1.91 6.97
C ILE A 94 15.16 -3.06 7.19
N GLU A 95 16.13 -3.18 6.29
CA GLU A 95 17.15 -4.23 6.33
C GLU A 95 18.52 -3.65 5.98
N LYS A 96 19.59 -4.25 6.57
CA LYS A 96 20.96 -3.84 6.25
C LYS A 96 21.26 -4.07 4.77
N GLY A 97 21.75 -3.01 4.13
CA GLY A 97 22.13 -3.04 2.70
C GLY A 97 21.04 -2.51 1.76
N LYS A 98 19.87 -2.16 2.27
CA LYS A 98 18.84 -1.46 1.50
C LYS A 98 18.97 0.05 1.60
N ASP A 99 18.35 0.75 0.67
CA ASP A 99 18.29 2.21 0.68
C ASP A 99 17.55 2.69 1.94
N ALA A 100 18.10 3.71 2.59
CA ALA A 100 17.53 4.27 3.80
C ALA A 100 16.45 5.31 3.46
N ASP A 101 15.40 4.85 2.77
CA ASP A 101 14.17 5.59 2.50
C ASP A 101 13.17 5.31 3.64
N LEU A 102 13.13 6.19 4.63
CA LEU A 102 12.42 5.96 5.87
C LEU A 102 11.47 7.12 6.19
N VAL A 103 10.33 6.77 6.74
CA VAL A 103 9.37 7.74 7.28
C VAL A 103 9.11 7.41 8.75
N VAL A 104 9.25 8.41 9.61
CA VAL A 104 9.01 8.28 11.06
C VAL A 104 7.69 8.96 11.40
N PHE A 105 6.86 8.25 12.14
CA PHE A 105 5.59 8.73 12.66
C PHE A 105 5.60 8.64 14.18
N GLU A 106 4.96 9.58 14.88
CA GLU A 106 4.71 9.51 16.33
C GLU A 106 3.51 8.62 16.69
N GLN A 107 2.65 8.39 15.71
CA GLN A 107 1.45 7.59 15.84
C GLN A 107 1.46 6.48 14.79
N ASP A 108 0.51 5.56 14.89
CA ASP A 108 0.28 4.56 13.86
C ASP A 108 0.09 5.22 12.48
N PRO A 109 0.93 4.89 11.48
CA PRO A 109 0.91 5.52 10.16
C PRO A 109 -0.39 5.33 9.39
N LEU A 110 -1.22 4.35 9.74
CA LEU A 110 -2.50 4.07 9.09
C LEU A 110 -3.66 4.88 9.68
N LEU A 111 -3.44 5.64 10.74
CA LEU A 111 -4.44 6.56 11.28
C LEU A 111 -4.56 7.82 10.42
N LEU A 112 -5.77 8.31 10.22
CA LEU A 112 -6.02 9.57 9.50
C LEU A 112 -5.31 10.77 10.12
N SER A 113 -5.10 10.77 11.44
CA SER A 113 -4.43 11.83 12.18
C SER A 113 -2.90 11.74 12.13
N ALA A 114 -2.35 10.63 11.66
CA ALA A 114 -0.89 10.41 11.63
C ALA A 114 -0.21 11.37 10.65
N LYS A 115 0.85 12.01 11.15
CA LYS A 115 1.70 12.88 10.34
C LYS A 115 3.14 12.40 10.44
N PRO A 116 3.89 12.41 9.34
CA PRO A 116 5.32 12.12 9.40
C PRO A 116 6.05 13.23 10.18
N THR A 117 6.95 12.83 11.08
CA THR A 117 7.80 13.74 11.85
C THR A 117 9.20 13.83 11.27
N MET A 118 9.66 12.76 10.61
CA MET A 118 10.91 12.76 9.85
C MET A 118 10.76 11.95 8.58
N VAL A 119 11.39 12.42 7.53
CA VAL A 119 11.49 11.72 6.24
C VAL A 119 12.95 11.67 5.82
N PHE A 120 13.42 10.48 5.47
CA PHE A 120 14.76 10.25 4.95
C PHE A 120 14.65 9.70 3.53
N VAL A 121 15.52 10.19 2.65
CA VAL A 121 15.70 9.67 1.29
C VAL A 121 17.19 9.41 1.08
N ASN A 122 17.54 8.17 0.78
CA ASN A 122 18.94 7.70 0.73
C ASN A 122 19.73 8.06 2.00
N GLY A 123 19.12 7.91 3.18
CA GLY A 123 19.71 8.26 4.47
C GLY A 123 19.83 9.74 4.77
N ILE A 124 19.42 10.61 3.86
CA ILE A 124 19.47 12.07 4.06
C ILE A 124 18.10 12.56 4.54
N ARG A 125 18.07 13.19 5.72
CA ARG A 125 16.85 13.79 6.26
C ARG A 125 16.34 14.90 5.33
N ARG A 126 15.06 14.86 4.98
CA ARG A 126 14.36 15.82 4.11
C ARG A 126 13.34 16.67 4.87
N VAL A 127 12.76 16.11 5.91
CA VAL A 127 11.81 16.76 6.82
C VAL A 127 12.15 16.43 8.27
#